data_8e7a4e0061030b1c3d40d428bb655a00
#
_entry.id   8e7a4e0061030b1c3d40d428bb655a00
#
_cell.length_a   1.000
_cell.length_b   1.000
_cell.length_c   1.000
_cell.angle_alpha   90.00
_cell.angle_beta   90.00
_cell.angle_gamma   90.00
#
_symmetry.space_group_name_H-M   'P 1'
#
loop_
_entity.id
_entity.type
_entity.pdbx_description
1 polymer ?
#
loop_
_entity_poly.entity_id
_entity_poly.type
_entity_poly.pdbx_seq_one_letter_code
_entity_poly.pdbx_strand_id
1 'polypeptide(L)'
;MFGVPVVVTLNQFATDTEAELTFIKNFCEERDCDFALSQVWEKGGEGGIELAKAILRTLDNKESNYKPLYTYDDTTIEEKIETIATKIYGADKVVYTAAAARQKKRLTELGYGNLPICMAKNQYSLSDDPKKLGRPEGFDITIREIYVNAGAGFLVALTGDV
;
A
#
# COMPACT_ATOMS: atom_id res chain seq x y z
N MET A 1 -7.87 7.02 -4.94
CA MET A 1 -6.60 6.77 -5.64
C MET A 1 -6.79 5.68 -6.70
N PHE A 2 -7.11 4.43 -6.35
CA PHE A 2 -7.32 3.35 -7.32
C PHE A 2 -8.72 3.26 -7.92
N GLY A 3 -9.65 4.11 -7.50
CA GLY A 3 -11.03 4.15 -8.02
C GLY A 3 -11.90 2.96 -7.57
N VAL A 4 -11.56 2.32 -6.46
CA VAL A 4 -12.34 1.22 -5.87
C VAL A 4 -13.02 1.68 -4.60
N PRO A 5 -14.23 1.16 -4.29
CA PRO A 5 -14.86 1.34 -2.99
C PRO A 5 -13.99 0.74 -1.87
N VAL A 6 -14.08 1.31 -0.67
CA VAL A 6 -13.28 0.89 0.47
C VAL A 6 -14.20 0.51 1.63
N VAL A 7 -13.97 -0.67 2.19
CA VAL A 7 -14.53 -1.10 3.47
C VAL A 7 -13.39 -1.16 4.48
N VAL A 8 -13.48 -0.36 5.52
CA VAL A 8 -12.52 -0.38 6.63
C VAL A 8 -13.01 -1.36 7.68
N THR A 9 -12.15 -2.26 8.10
CA THR A 9 -12.44 -3.16 9.23
C THR A 9 -11.48 -2.91 10.37
N LEU A 10 -12.00 -2.82 11.58
CA LEU A 10 -11.23 -2.82 12.81
C LEU A 10 -11.26 -4.22 13.39
N ASN A 11 -10.09 -4.83 13.54
CA ASN A 11 -9.94 -6.10 14.25
C ASN A 11 -9.94 -5.84 15.75
N GLN A 12 -11.11 -6.00 16.38
CA GLN A 12 -11.33 -5.65 17.77
C GLN A 12 -10.64 -6.64 18.72
N PHE A 13 -9.96 -6.09 19.71
CA PHE A 13 -9.42 -6.83 20.85
C PHE A 13 -10.19 -6.49 22.13
N ALA A 14 -10.11 -7.38 23.13
CA ALA A 14 -10.82 -7.22 24.41
C ALA A 14 -10.42 -5.97 25.20
N THR A 15 -9.27 -5.37 24.87
CA THR A 15 -8.75 -4.15 25.51
C THR A 15 -9.21 -2.86 24.81
N ASP A 16 -9.82 -2.96 23.64
CA ASP A 16 -10.25 -1.78 22.88
C ASP A 16 -11.47 -1.13 23.57
N THR A 17 -11.44 0.19 23.65
CA THR A 17 -12.50 0.97 24.30
C THR A 17 -13.55 1.42 23.29
N GLU A 18 -14.79 1.61 23.76
CA GLU A 18 -15.87 2.16 22.94
C GLU A 18 -15.53 3.54 22.34
N ALA A 19 -14.70 4.31 23.03
CA ALA A 19 -14.24 5.61 22.53
C ALA A 19 -13.36 5.45 21.28
N GLU A 20 -12.42 4.49 21.27
CA GLU A 20 -11.57 4.18 20.13
C GLU A 20 -12.38 3.64 18.94
N LEU A 21 -13.30 2.71 19.21
CA LEU A 21 -14.17 2.15 18.17
C LEU A 21 -15.02 3.24 17.51
N THR A 22 -15.64 4.11 18.32
CA THR A 22 -16.45 5.23 17.84
C THR A 22 -15.62 6.24 17.05
N PHE A 23 -14.42 6.56 17.51
CA PHE A 23 -13.52 7.47 16.81
C PHE A 23 -13.20 6.97 15.40
N ILE A 24 -12.81 5.69 15.26
CA ILE A 24 -12.47 5.10 13.96
C ILE A 24 -13.69 5.03 13.04
N LYS A 25 -14.86 4.66 13.59
CA LYS A 25 -16.11 4.63 12.85
C LYS A 25 -16.42 6.01 12.25
N ASN A 26 -16.43 7.06 13.07
CA ASN A 26 -16.71 8.43 12.64
C ASN A 26 -15.68 8.91 11.61
N PHE A 27 -14.41 8.59 11.82
CA PHE A 27 -13.33 8.90 10.86
C PHE A 27 -13.57 8.27 9.48
N CYS A 28 -14.10 7.05 9.43
CA CYS A 28 -14.46 6.37 8.18
C CYS A 28 -15.67 7.00 7.52
N GLU A 29 -16.72 7.30 8.29
CA GLU A 29 -17.96 7.94 7.81
C GLU A 29 -17.68 9.33 7.19
N GLU A 30 -16.84 10.14 7.82
CA GLU A 30 -16.41 11.45 7.28
C GLU A 30 -15.68 11.35 5.92
N ARG A 31 -15.18 10.16 5.56
CA ARG A 31 -14.41 9.90 4.32
C ARG A 31 -15.16 9.02 3.32
N ASP A 32 -16.46 8.86 3.52
CA ASP A 32 -17.33 7.99 2.70
C ASP A 32 -16.77 6.55 2.57
N CYS A 33 -16.14 6.04 3.63
CA CYS A 33 -15.70 4.67 3.72
C CYS A 33 -16.70 3.87 4.55
N ASP A 34 -17.09 2.70 4.04
CA ASP A 34 -17.88 1.76 4.83
C ASP A 34 -17.01 1.20 5.97
N PHE A 35 -17.64 0.96 7.13
CA PHE A 35 -16.96 0.48 8.31
C PHE A 35 -17.64 -0.76 8.89
N ALA A 36 -16.85 -1.71 9.39
CA ALA A 36 -17.33 -2.86 10.14
C ALA A 36 -16.32 -3.30 11.20
N LEU A 37 -16.81 -3.73 12.35
CA LEU A 37 -15.99 -4.42 13.35
C LEU A 37 -15.79 -5.88 12.94
N SER A 38 -14.59 -6.39 13.17
CA SER A 38 -14.26 -7.79 13.09
C SER A 38 -13.90 -8.32 14.47
N GLN A 39 -14.63 -9.33 14.93
CA GLN A 39 -14.40 -10.04 16.18
C GLN A 39 -14.01 -11.50 15.91
N VAL A 40 -13.43 -11.76 14.75
CA VAL A 40 -13.09 -13.13 14.29
C VAL A 40 -12.11 -13.81 15.24
N TRP A 41 -11.21 -13.05 15.85
CA TRP A 41 -10.27 -13.58 16.82
C TRP A 41 -10.96 -14.20 18.03
N GLU A 42 -12.02 -13.55 18.57
CA GLU A 42 -12.76 -13.99 19.74
C GLU A 42 -13.88 -14.99 19.41
N LYS A 43 -14.63 -14.72 18.32
CA LYS A 43 -15.90 -15.38 18.00
C LYS A 43 -15.83 -16.28 16.76
N GLY A 44 -14.64 -16.44 16.17
CA GLY A 44 -14.51 -17.21 14.94
C GLY A 44 -15.35 -16.62 13.79
N GLY A 45 -15.94 -17.46 12.96
CA GLY A 45 -16.70 -17.03 11.79
C GLY A 45 -17.88 -16.11 12.10
N GLU A 46 -18.53 -16.29 13.25
CA GLU A 46 -19.64 -15.43 13.67
C GLU A 46 -19.21 -13.98 13.87
N GLY A 47 -17.96 -13.78 14.37
CA GLY A 47 -17.38 -12.45 14.54
C GLY A 47 -17.09 -11.71 13.24
N GLY A 48 -17.16 -12.37 12.08
CA GLY A 48 -16.95 -11.79 10.75
C GLY A 48 -18.23 -11.43 9.98
N ILE A 49 -19.40 -11.75 10.51
CA ILE A 49 -20.69 -11.61 9.80
C ILE A 49 -20.95 -10.13 9.43
N GLU A 50 -20.70 -9.20 10.34
CA GLU A 50 -20.94 -7.77 10.08
C GLU A 50 -19.98 -7.21 9.00
N LEU A 51 -18.74 -7.67 8.97
CA LEU A 51 -17.80 -7.35 7.90
C LEU A 51 -18.29 -7.91 6.56
N ALA A 52 -18.74 -9.17 6.52
CA ALA A 52 -19.29 -9.79 5.32
C ALA A 52 -20.52 -9.01 4.78
N LYS A 53 -21.43 -8.61 5.66
CA LYS A 53 -22.60 -7.78 5.29
C LYS A 53 -22.18 -6.39 4.77
N ALA A 54 -21.16 -5.77 5.37
CA ALA A 54 -20.65 -4.49 4.91
C ALA A 54 -20.06 -4.60 3.50
N ILE A 55 -19.29 -5.65 3.24
CA ILE A 55 -18.73 -5.92 1.90
C ILE A 55 -19.86 -6.11 0.88
N LEU A 56 -20.84 -6.93 1.17
CA LEU A 56 -21.99 -7.16 0.26
C LEU A 56 -22.74 -5.86 -0.03
N ARG A 57 -23.05 -5.06 1.00
CA ARG A 57 -23.69 -3.75 0.79
C ARG A 57 -22.85 -2.83 -0.10
N THR A 58 -21.53 -2.81 0.10
CA THR A 58 -20.63 -2.00 -0.71
C THR A 58 -20.64 -2.45 -2.17
N LEU A 59 -20.58 -3.76 -2.42
CA LEU A 59 -20.61 -4.33 -3.76
C LEU A 59 -21.94 -4.04 -4.48
N ASP A 60 -23.06 -4.05 -3.74
CA ASP A 60 -24.38 -3.81 -4.31
C ASP A 60 -24.64 -2.31 -4.62
N ASN A 61 -24.00 -1.39 -3.88
CA ASN A 61 -24.34 0.04 -3.93
C ASN A 61 -23.24 0.94 -4.48
N LYS A 62 -21.99 0.46 -4.60
CA LYS A 62 -20.86 1.28 -5.07
C LYS A 62 -20.21 0.64 -6.29
N GLU A 63 -20.06 1.42 -7.36
CA GLU A 63 -19.38 0.97 -8.57
C GLU A 63 -17.85 1.08 -8.43
N SER A 64 -17.15 0.12 -9.03
CA SER A 64 -15.69 0.15 -9.15
C SER A 64 -15.28 0.89 -10.42
N ASN A 65 -14.49 1.94 -10.26
CA ASN A 65 -13.80 2.67 -11.34
C ASN A 65 -12.30 2.42 -11.27
N TYR A 66 -11.90 1.18 -11.08
CA TYR A 66 -10.49 0.81 -10.92
C TYR A 66 -9.64 1.34 -12.08
N LYS A 67 -8.56 2.01 -11.71
CA LYS A 67 -7.51 2.46 -12.64
C LYS A 67 -6.15 2.14 -12.05
N PRO A 68 -5.29 1.40 -12.79
CA PRO A 68 -3.91 1.19 -12.37
C PRO A 68 -3.18 2.53 -12.33
N LEU A 69 -2.17 2.66 -11.47
CA LEU A 69 -1.38 3.89 -11.35
C LEU A 69 -0.40 4.07 -12.52
N TYR A 70 -0.01 2.98 -13.15
CA TYR A 70 0.86 2.94 -14.32
C TYR A 70 0.53 1.72 -15.18
N THR A 71 0.95 1.75 -16.44
CA THR A 71 0.91 0.59 -17.35
C THR A 71 2.27 -0.12 -17.34
N TYR A 72 2.27 -1.43 -17.56
CA TYR A 72 3.52 -2.21 -17.49
C TYR A 72 4.41 -2.01 -18.71
N ASP A 73 3.81 -1.86 -19.89
CA ASP A 73 4.51 -1.86 -21.17
C ASP A 73 5.09 -0.49 -21.55
N ASP A 74 4.44 0.58 -21.12
CA ASP A 74 4.78 1.95 -21.53
C ASP A 74 5.54 2.76 -20.45
N THR A 75 5.86 2.15 -19.31
CA THR A 75 6.54 2.81 -18.20
C THR A 75 7.84 2.12 -17.83
N THR A 76 8.89 2.92 -17.64
CA THR A 76 10.19 2.45 -17.17
C THR A 76 10.16 2.01 -15.71
N ILE A 77 11.17 1.25 -15.27
CA ILE A 77 11.35 0.88 -13.86
C ILE A 77 11.36 2.14 -12.97
N GLU A 78 12.04 3.19 -13.44
CA GLU A 78 12.16 4.47 -12.73
C GLU A 78 10.80 5.15 -12.54
N GLU A 79 10.05 5.34 -13.63
CA GLU A 79 8.73 5.95 -13.60
C GLU A 79 7.72 5.18 -12.74
N LYS A 80 7.80 3.84 -12.72
CA LYS A 80 6.98 3.00 -11.84
C LYS A 80 7.30 3.27 -10.37
N ILE A 81 8.58 3.27 -10.01
CA ILE A 81 9.05 3.54 -8.64
C ILE A 81 8.67 4.96 -8.22
N GLU A 82 8.90 5.97 -9.06
CA GLU A 82 8.50 7.36 -8.79
C GLU A 82 6.99 7.50 -8.59
N THR A 83 6.20 6.83 -9.44
CA THR A 83 4.73 6.84 -9.31
C THR A 83 4.27 6.29 -7.98
N ILE A 84 4.84 5.17 -7.52
CA ILE A 84 4.52 4.58 -6.22
C ILE A 84 4.98 5.51 -5.09
N ALA A 85 6.23 5.96 -5.12
CA ALA A 85 6.81 6.77 -4.06
C ALA A 85 6.08 8.11 -3.89
N THR A 86 5.76 8.80 -4.99
CA THR A 86 5.14 10.13 -4.92
C THR A 86 3.63 10.07 -4.74
N LYS A 87 2.92 9.23 -5.50
CA LYS A 87 1.45 9.20 -5.46
C LYS A 87 0.87 8.38 -4.30
N ILE A 88 1.55 7.32 -3.87
CA ILE A 88 1.07 6.47 -2.77
C ILE A 88 1.68 6.91 -1.45
N TYR A 89 3.02 7.01 -1.38
CA TYR A 89 3.70 7.30 -0.13
C TYR A 89 3.79 8.80 0.18
N GLY A 90 3.70 9.66 -0.83
CA GLY A 90 3.77 11.12 -0.66
C GLY A 90 5.20 11.64 -0.53
N ALA A 91 6.19 10.91 -1.05
CA ALA A 91 7.57 11.38 -1.13
C ALA A 91 7.72 12.54 -2.12
N ASP A 92 8.66 13.42 -1.87
CA ASP A 92 8.98 14.53 -2.78
C ASP A 92 9.72 14.02 -4.01
N LYS A 93 10.65 13.08 -3.82
CA LYS A 93 11.43 12.45 -4.91
C LYS A 93 12.00 11.09 -4.49
N VAL A 94 12.55 10.39 -5.49
CA VAL A 94 13.27 9.12 -5.33
C VAL A 94 14.76 9.34 -5.55
N VAL A 95 15.57 8.80 -4.66
CA VAL A 95 17.03 8.79 -4.74
C VAL A 95 17.51 7.35 -4.93
N TYR A 96 18.50 7.14 -5.79
CA TYR A 96 19.06 5.81 -6.04
C TYR A 96 20.50 5.74 -5.53
N THR A 97 20.83 4.70 -4.79
CA THR A 97 22.26 4.38 -4.54
C THR A 97 22.95 4.00 -5.84
N ALA A 98 24.29 4.08 -5.87
CA ALA A 98 25.07 3.64 -7.02
C ALA A 98 24.84 2.16 -7.38
N ALA A 99 24.52 1.31 -6.38
CA ALA A 99 24.17 -0.08 -6.58
C ALA A 99 22.82 -0.21 -7.26
N ALA A 100 21.78 0.42 -6.73
CA ALA A 100 20.42 0.41 -7.29
C ALA A 100 20.37 0.95 -8.73
N ALA A 101 21.12 2.02 -9.01
CA ALA A 101 21.22 2.59 -10.36
C ALA A 101 21.81 1.59 -11.37
N ARG A 102 22.88 0.87 -10.99
CA ARG A 102 23.47 -0.18 -11.85
C ARG A 102 22.51 -1.38 -12.03
N GLN A 103 21.85 -1.80 -10.96
CA GLN A 103 20.89 -2.90 -11.00
C GLN A 103 19.67 -2.56 -11.88
N LYS A 104 19.11 -1.35 -11.75
CA LYS A 104 18.03 -0.84 -12.61
C LYS A 104 18.42 -0.95 -14.08
N LYS A 105 19.60 -0.42 -14.47
CA LYS A 105 20.10 -0.50 -15.84
C LYS A 105 20.21 -1.94 -16.32
N ARG A 106 20.86 -2.81 -15.54
CA ARG A 106 21.03 -4.23 -15.87
C ARG A 106 19.70 -4.97 -16.05
N LEU A 107 18.72 -4.72 -15.18
CA LEU A 107 17.41 -5.36 -15.27
C LEU A 107 16.65 -4.91 -16.53
N THR A 108 16.78 -3.65 -16.92
CA THR A 108 16.20 -3.14 -18.17
C THR A 108 16.86 -3.82 -19.40
N GLU A 109 18.20 -3.93 -19.42
CA GLU A 109 18.95 -4.59 -20.49
C GLU A 109 18.61 -6.09 -20.60
N LEU A 110 18.27 -6.75 -19.49
CA LEU A 110 17.84 -8.15 -19.45
C LEU A 110 16.36 -8.35 -19.84
N GLY A 111 15.62 -7.28 -20.17
CA GLY A 111 14.23 -7.36 -20.60
C GLY A 111 13.19 -7.41 -19.47
N TYR A 112 13.58 -7.13 -18.21
CA TYR A 112 12.68 -7.12 -17.05
C TYR A 112 12.00 -5.76 -16.84
N GLY A 113 12.16 -4.79 -17.75
CA GLY A 113 11.56 -3.46 -17.64
C GLY A 113 10.04 -3.45 -17.52
N ASN A 114 9.36 -4.45 -18.10
CA ASN A 114 7.90 -4.55 -18.09
C ASN A 114 7.32 -5.15 -16.80
N LEU A 115 8.16 -5.68 -15.89
CA LEU A 115 7.67 -6.25 -14.66
C LEU A 115 7.12 -5.18 -13.70
N PRO A 116 6.07 -5.48 -12.92
CA PRO A 116 5.60 -4.60 -11.86
C PRO A 116 6.61 -4.42 -10.74
N ILE A 117 6.47 -3.35 -9.98
CA ILE A 117 7.34 -3.02 -8.85
C ILE A 117 6.66 -3.37 -7.53
N CYS A 118 7.38 -4.09 -6.67
CA CYS A 118 7.08 -4.26 -5.27
C CYS A 118 8.06 -3.39 -4.45
N MET A 119 7.52 -2.38 -3.76
CA MET A 119 8.33 -1.53 -2.86
C MET A 119 8.41 -2.19 -1.49
N ALA A 120 9.62 -2.58 -1.07
CA ALA A 120 9.88 -3.11 0.27
C ALA A 120 10.46 -2.02 1.17
N LYS A 121 9.77 -1.70 2.24
CA LYS A 121 10.09 -0.64 3.20
C LYS A 121 9.71 -1.05 4.62
N ASN A 122 10.09 -0.27 5.63
CA ASN A 122 9.67 -0.51 7.00
C ASN A 122 8.13 -0.42 7.17
N GLN A 123 7.60 -1.06 8.20
CA GLN A 123 6.16 -1.14 8.47
C GLN A 123 5.61 0.05 9.27
N TYR A 124 6.45 0.92 9.81
CA TYR A 124 6.02 1.98 10.73
C TYR A 124 5.70 3.31 10.05
N SER A 125 6.21 3.52 8.84
CA SER A 125 6.14 4.79 8.14
C SER A 125 5.88 4.60 6.65
N LEU A 126 5.30 5.59 5.99
CA LEU A 126 5.29 5.68 4.53
C LEU A 126 6.62 6.18 3.96
N SER A 127 7.54 6.69 4.80
CA SER A 127 8.92 6.97 4.42
C SER A 127 9.83 5.74 4.56
N ASP A 128 11.09 5.86 4.16
CA ASP A 128 12.15 4.87 4.42
C ASP A 128 12.79 5.02 5.81
N ASP A 129 12.43 6.07 6.57
CA ASP A 129 12.86 6.30 7.95
C ASP A 129 11.81 5.79 8.94
N PRO A 130 12.08 4.71 9.72
CA PRO A 130 11.13 4.17 10.69
C PRO A 130 10.83 5.11 11.88
N LYS A 131 11.59 6.18 12.05
CA LYS A 131 11.35 7.18 13.11
C LYS A 131 10.31 8.22 12.69
N LYS A 132 10.07 8.40 11.41
CA LYS A 132 9.03 9.29 10.88
C LYS A 132 7.72 8.51 10.78
N LEU A 133 7.04 8.31 11.89
CA LEU A 133 5.85 7.45 11.98
C LEU A 133 4.70 7.89 11.06
N GLY A 134 3.94 6.92 10.57
CA GLY A 134 2.70 7.13 9.82
C GLY A 134 2.95 7.72 8.43
N ARG A 135 2.28 8.82 8.13
CA ARG A 135 2.36 9.54 6.84
C ARG A 135 3.08 10.87 7.00
N PRO A 136 4.41 10.90 6.95
CA PRO A 136 5.19 12.14 6.97
C PRO A 136 5.07 12.92 5.67
N GLU A 137 5.52 14.17 5.67
CA GLU A 137 5.62 15.05 4.52
C GLU A 137 7.07 15.57 4.40
N GLY A 138 7.47 16.03 3.22
CA GLY A 138 8.78 16.62 2.99
C GLY A 138 9.93 15.63 3.14
N PHE A 139 9.81 14.44 2.50
CA PHE A 139 10.83 13.41 2.57
C PHE A 139 11.15 12.82 1.18
N ASP A 140 12.37 12.34 1.02
CA ASP A 140 12.80 11.57 -0.12
C ASP A 140 12.80 10.08 0.22
N ILE A 141 12.59 9.22 -0.77
CA ILE A 141 12.77 7.77 -0.63
C ILE A 141 14.06 7.35 -1.33
N THR A 142 14.92 6.64 -0.60
CA THR A 142 16.16 6.10 -1.14
C THR A 142 16.01 4.65 -1.53
N ILE A 143 16.14 4.34 -2.80
CA ILE A 143 16.21 2.97 -3.31
C ILE A 143 17.64 2.45 -3.11
N ARG A 144 17.78 1.44 -2.25
CA ARG A 144 19.05 0.83 -1.87
C ARG A 144 19.48 -0.25 -2.87
N GLU A 145 18.54 -1.10 -3.23
CA GLU A 145 18.73 -2.22 -4.15
C GLU A 145 17.48 -2.46 -5.00
N ILE A 146 17.69 -3.05 -6.20
CA ILE A 146 16.61 -3.55 -7.04
C ILE A 146 16.98 -4.95 -7.55
N TYR A 147 16.10 -5.90 -7.35
CA TYR A 147 16.29 -7.26 -7.86
C TYR A 147 15.00 -7.86 -8.42
N VAL A 148 15.14 -8.89 -9.25
CA VAL A 148 14.00 -9.62 -9.80
C VAL A 148 13.61 -10.77 -8.88
N ASN A 149 12.31 -10.87 -8.57
CA ASN A 149 11.71 -12.07 -8.02
C ASN A 149 11.07 -12.86 -9.19
N ALA A 150 11.86 -13.66 -9.85
CA ALA A 150 11.46 -14.34 -11.10
C ALA A 150 10.27 -15.28 -10.91
N GLY A 151 10.20 -15.97 -9.76
CA GLY A 151 9.09 -16.88 -9.46
C GLY A 151 7.75 -16.19 -9.27
N ALA A 152 7.78 -14.94 -8.79
CA ALA A 152 6.57 -14.13 -8.56
C ALA A 152 6.28 -13.14 -9.71
N GLY A 153 7.23 -12.93 -10.63
CA GLY A 153 7.05 -12.08 -11.79
C GLY A 153 7.03 -10.58 -11.50
N PHE A 154 7.81 -10.11 -10.52
CA PHE A 154 7.96 -8.68 -10.22
C PHE A 154 9.40 -8.31 -9.83
N LEU A 155 9.67 -7.01 -9.88
CA LEU A 155 10.90 -6.43 -9.34
C LEU A 155 10.67 -5.94 -7.91
N VAL A 156 11.63 -6.21 -7.02
CA VAL A 156 11.63 -5.69 -5.66
C VAL A 156 12.56 -4.50 -5.59
N ALA A 157 12.05 -3.36 -5.12
CA ALA A 157 12.83 -2.17 -4.80
C ALA A 157 12.92 -2.04 -3.28
N LEU A 158 14.11 -2.24 -2.72
CA LEU A 158 14.38 -2.10 -1.30
C LEU A 158 14.64 -0.64 -0.95
N THR A 159 13.96 -0.15 0.09
CA THR A 159 14.16 1.19 0.63
C THR A 159 14.57 1.11 2.10
N GLY A 160 15.44 2.00 2.56
CA GLY A 160 15.83 2.06 3.95
C GLY A 160 16.40 0.75 4.51
N ASP A 161 16.33 0.60 5.82
CA ASP A 161 16.69 -0.64 6.52
C ASP A 161 15.44 -1.52 6.69
N VAL A 162 15.37 -2.59 5.92
CA VAL A 162 14.29 -3.60 5.93
C VAL A 162 14.81 -4.90 6.51
#